data_fa519763f2e2032a3d527f6eb55f7fab
#
_entry.id   fa519763f2e2032a3d527f6eb55f7fab
#
_cell.length_a   1.000
_cell.length_b   1.000
_cell.length_c   1.000
_cell.angle_alpha   90.00
_cell.angle_beta   90.00
_cell.angle_gamma   90.00
#
_symmetry.space_group_name_H-M   'P 1'
#
loop_
_entity.id
_entity.type
_entity.pdbx_description
1 polymer ?
#
loop_
_entity_poly.entity_id
_entity_poly.type
_entity_poly.pdbx_seq_one_letter_code
_entity_poly.pdbx_strand_id
1 'polypeptide(L)'
;MITIHKELQDEIKEYIATLYHVRPGTRLFAGRTKSFFEHEMERGIKLSGVKKITVHCIRHSHASMLVQMGFSPVEIAKRLGHGKVTTTIETYCHQSMDAQEKIADRLGKVERGEESGL
;
A
#
# COMPACT_ATOMS: atom_id res chain seq x y z
N MET A 1 1.72 -14.56 5.90
CA MET A 1 0.50 -14.64 5.06
C MET A 1 -0.16 -13.27 5.02
N ILE A 2 -0.55 -12.81 3.83
CA ILE A 2 -1.25 -11.53 3.64
C ILE A 2 -2.71 -11.83 3.32
N THR A 3 -3.62 -11.22 4.06
CA THR A 3 -5.06 -11.35 3.83
C THR A 3 -5.52 -10.28 2.84
N ILE A 4 -6.34 -10.65 1.89
CA ILE A 4 -6.95 -9.72 0.93
C ILE A 4 -8.46 -9.62 1.17
N HIS A 5 -9.04 -8.47 0.85
CA HIS A 5 -10.48 -8.26 1.01
C HIS A 5 -11.29 -9.06 -0.02
N LYS A 6 -12.57 -9.24 0.28
CA LYS A 6 -13.43 -10.16 -0.48
C LYS A 6 -13.59 -9.77 -1.96
N GLU A 7 -13.76 -8.50 -2.24
CA GLU A 7 -13.93 -7.99 -3.61
C GLU A 7 -12.73 -8.35 -4.49
N LEU A 8 -11.51 -8.16 -3.97
CA LEU A 8 -10.30 -8.54 -4.69
C LEU A 8 -10.17 -10.06 -4.85
N GLN A 9 -10.58 -10.83 -3.84
CA GLN A 9 -10.63 -12.29 -3.96
C GLN A 9 -11.54 -12.74 -5.09
N ASP A 10 -12.72 -12.13 -5.22
CA ASP A 10 -13.70 -12.45 -6.25
C ASP A 10 -13.16 -12.10 -7.65
N GLU A 11 -12.53 -10.94 -7.81
CA GLU A 11 -11.87 -10.54 -9.06
C GLU A 11 -10.75 -11.51 -9.45
N ILE A 12 -9.93 -11.94 -8.51
CA ILE A 12 -8.87 -12.93 -8.76
C ILE A 12 -9.47 -14.28 -9.18
N LYS A 13 -10.54 -14.72 -8.54
CA LYS A 13 -11.24 -15.97 -8.92
C LYS A 13 -11.80 -15.90 -10.32
N GLU A 14 -12.42 -14.78 -10.70
CA GLU A 14 -12.90 -14.56 -12.07
C GLU A 14 -11.75 -14.60 -13.07
N TYR A 15 -10.63 -13.96 -12.78
CA TYR A 15 -9.44 -14.02 -13.61
C TYR A 15 -8.91 -15.45 -13.78
N ILE A 16 -8.81 -16.20 -12.69
CA ILE A 16 -8.36 -17.60 -12.73
C ILE A 16 -9.28 -18.44 -13.61
N ALA A 17 -10.58 -18.21 -13.56
CA ALA A 17 -11.56 -18.92 -14.39
C ALA A 17 -11.34 -18.68 -15.89
N THR A 18 -10.69 -17.61 -16.31
CA THR A 18 -10.36 -17.31 -17.70
C THR A 18 -9.08 -18.02 -18.17
N LEU A 19 -8.30 -18.58 -17.26
CA LEU A 19 -7.03 -19.24 -17.58
C LEU A 19 -7.23 -20.71 -17.95
N TYR A 20 -6.41 -21.17 -18.89
CA TYR A 20 -6.38 -22.59 -19.30
C TYR A 20 -5.33 -23.36 -18.50
N HIS A 21 -5.62 -24.64 -18.21
CA HIS A 21 -4.68 -25.57 -17.56
C HIS A 21 -4.15 -25.09 -16.20
N VAL A 22 -5.00 -24.49 -15.39
CA VAL A 22 -4.62 -24.07 -14.03
C VAL A 22 -4.51 -25.28 -13.12
N ARG A 23 -3.36 -25.45 -12.47
CA ARG A 23 -3.09 -26.48 -11.47
C ARG A 23 -2.67 -25.85 -10.15
N PRO A 24 -2.81 -26.57 -9.01
CA PRO A 24 -2.21 -26.10 -7.77
C PRO A 24 -0.71 -25.81 -7.97
N GLY A 25 -0.24 -24.63 -7.53
CA GLY A 25 1.14 -24.18 -7.74
C GLY A 25 1.41 -23.39 -9.02
N THR A 26 0.45 -23.31 -9.95
CA THR A 26 0.58 -22.44 -11.13
C THR A 26 0.65 -20.97 -10.71
N ARG A 27 1.60 -20.24 -11.30
CA ARG A 27 1.70 -18.80 -11.06
C ARG A 27 0.48 -18.07 -11.64
N LEU A 28 -0.07 -17.13 -10.88
CA LEU A 28 -1.25 -16.34 -11.28
C LEU A 28 -1.04 -15.62 -12.61
N PHE A 29 0.14 -15.05 -12.81
CA PHE A 29 0.54 -14.36 -14.05
C PHE A 29 1.59 -15.17 -14.80
N ALA A 30 1.28 -16.44 -15.09
CA ALA A 30 2.18 -17.32 -15.84
C ALA A 30 2.52 -16.73 -17.22
N GLY A 31 3.80 -16.78 -17.57
CA GLY A 31 4.30 -16.25 -18.85
C GLY A 31 4.43 -14.72 -18.89
N ARG A 32 4.15 -14.02 -17.79
CA ARG A 32 4.33 -12.55 -17.69
C ARG A 32 5.55 -12.22 -16.85
N THR A 33 6.36 -11.31 -17.36
CA THR A 33 7.58 -10.83 -16.69
C THR A 33 7.32 -9.48 -16.00
N LYS A 34 8.23 -9.09 -15.12
CA LYS A 34 8.22 -7.74 -14.53
C LYS A 34 8.20 -6.66 -15.62
N SER A 35 9.04 -6.83 -16.64
CA SER A 35 9.11 -5.90 -17.78
C SER A 35 7.77 -5.77 -18.52
N PHE A 36 7.01 -6.84 -18.64
CA PHE A 36 5.67 -6.77 -19.22
C PHE A 36 4.77 -5.78 -18.47
N PHE A 37 4.71 -5.87 -17.16
CA PHE A 37 3.88 -4.98 -16.34
C PHE A 37 4.37 -3.53 -16.39
N GLU A 38 5.68 -3.33 -16.42
CA GLU A 38 6.28 -1.99 -16.53
C GLU A 38 5.91 -1.35 -17.87
N HIS A 39 6.02 -2.07 -18.99
CA HIS A 39 5.63 -1.59 -20.31
C HIS A 39 4.13 -1.30 -20.43
N GLU A 40 3.29 -2.15 -19.88
CA GLU A 40 1.84 -1.94 -19.87
C GLU A 40 1.46 -0.70 -19.03
N MET A 41 2.13 -0.48 -17.92
CA MET A 41 1.94 0.74 -17.13
C MET A 41 2.36 1.99 -17.91
N GLU A 42 3.52 1.98 -18.57
CA GLU A 42 3.96 3.09 -19.41
C GLU A 42 2.97 3.37 -20.54
N ARG A 43 2.47 2.33 -21.18
CA ARG A 43 1.46 2.45 -22.23
C ARG A 43 0.18 3.10 -21.69
N GLY A 44 -0.32 2.65 -20.54
CA GLY A 44 -1.51 3.22 -19.89
C GLY A 44 -1.32 4.68 -19.52
N ILE A 45 -0.15 5.05 -19.01
CA ILE A 45 0.19 6.43 -18.65
C ILE A 45 0.19 7.34 -19.90
N LYS A 46 0.80 6.90 -21.00
CA LYS A 46 0.81 7.64 -22.26
C LYS A 46 -0.61 7.85 -22.82
N LEU A 47 -1.44 6.81 -22.76
CA LEU A 47 -2.82 6.88 -23.27
C LEU A 47 -3.73 7.74 -22.40
N SER A 48 -3.55 7.75 -21.11
CA SER A 48 -4.41 8.47 -20.16
C SER A 48 -3.97 9.90 -19.89
N GLY A 49 -2.70 10.23 -20.17
CA GLY A 49 -2.14 11.56 -19.89
C GLY A 49 -1.89 11.85 -18.41
N VAL A 50 -2.00 10.86 -17.53
CA VAL A 50 -1.73 11.04 -16.10
C VAL A 50 -0.23 11.17 -15.82
N LYS A 51 0.11 11.66 -14.64
CA LYS A 51 1.50 11.78 -14.18
C LYS A 51 2.22 10.43 -14.25
N LYS A 52 3.45 10.45 -14.76
CA LYS A 52 4.30 9.25 -14.83
C LYS A 52 4.58 8.69 -13.43
N ILE A 53 4.22 7.43 -13.24
CA ILE A 53 4.51 6.65 -12.03
C ILE A 53 5.09 5.29 -12.40
N THR A 54 5.78 4.66 -11.47
CA THR A 54 6.29 3.29 -11.61
C THR A 54 5.40 2.31 -10.84
N VAL A 55 5.56 1.02 -11.11
CA VAL A 55 4.88 -0.03 -10.32
C VAL A 55 5.24 0.08 -8.83
N HIS A 56 6.49 0.44 -8.52
CA HIS A 56 6.94 0.65 -7.14
C HIS A 56 6.23 1.84 -6.45
N CYS A 57 5.86 2.87 -7.21
CA CYS A 57 5.10 4.00 -6.68
C CYS A 57 3.71 3.58 -6.17
N ILE A 58 3.08 2.58 -6.77
CA ILE A 58 1.80 2.03 -6.30
C ILE A 58 1.96 1.46 -4.89
N ARG A 59 3.06 0.73 -4.65
CA ARG A 59 3.38 0.18 -3.33
C ARG A 59 3.59 1.29 -2.30
N HIS A 60 4.32 2.35 -2.64
CA HIS A 60 4.49 3.52 -1.79
C HIS A 60 3.17 4.22 -1.49
N SER A 61 2.33 4.38 -2.49
CA SER A 61 0.99 4.98 -2.31
C SER A 61 0.12 4.17 -1.36
N HIS A 62 0.20 2.84 -1.44
CA HIS A 62 -0.51 1.96 -0.52
C HIS A 62 -0.01 2.11 0.91
N ALA A 63 1.31 2.14 1.10
CA ALA A 63 1.91 2.38 2.41
C ALA A 63 1.49 3.74 2.99
N SER A 64 1.51 4.79 2.18
CA SER A 64 1.07 6.13 2.56
C SER A 64 -0.40 6.17 3.00
N MET A 65 -1.26 5.49 2.25
CA MET A 65 -2.67 5.38 2.60
C MET A 65 -2.86 4.68 3.96
N LEU A 66 -2.13 3.60 4.21
CA LEU A 66 -2.21 2.88 5.48
C LEU A 66 -1.72 3.75 6.67
N VAL A 67 -0.68 4.56 6.46
CA VAL A 67 -0.24 5.53 7.46
C VAL A 67 -1.34 6.54 7.79
N GLN A 68 -2.01 7.08 6.78
CA GLN A 68 -3.11 8.02 6.96
C GLN A 68 -4.33 7.38 7.67
N MET A 69 -4.53 6.10 7.48
CA MET A 69 -5.57 5.32 8.17
C MET A 69 -5.24 5.02 9.63
N GLY A 70 -4.04 5.33 10.09
CA GLY A 70 -3.62 5.18 11.48
C GLY A 70 -2.95 3.85 11.83
N PHE A 71 -2.56 3.05 10.85
CA PHE A 71 -1.84 1.79 11.10
C PHE A 71 -0.39 2.04 11.52
N SER A 72 0.13 1.16 12.37
CA SER A 72 1.53 1.24 12.82
C SER A 72 2.52 0.81 11.74
N PRO A 73 3.80 1.26 11.80
CA PRO A 73 4.82 0.83 10.85
C PRO A 73 5.01 -0.69 10.78
N VAL A 74 4.88 -1.38 11.91
CA VAL A 74 5.00 -2.84 11.98
C VAL A 74 3.86 -3.54 11.23
N GLU A 75 2.63 -3.07 11.41
CA GLU A 75 1.45 -3.60 10.69
C GLU A 75 1.58 -3.38 9.18
N ILE A 76 2.02 -2.18 8.77
CA ILE A 76 2.25 -1.83 7.37
C ILE A 76 3.34 -2.70 6.76
N ALA A 77 4.46 -2.91 7.45
CA ALA A 77 5.56 -3.75 6.99
C ALA A 77 5.10 -5.20 6.78
N LYS A 78 4.33 -5.76 7.70
CA LYS A 78 3.73 -7.09 7.56
C LYS A 78 2.79 -7.17 6.36
N ARG A 79 1.96 -6.17 6.16
CA ARG A 79 1.01 -6.10 5.04
C ARG A 79 1.71 -6.06 3.69
N LEU A 80 2.79 -5.32 3.58
CA LEU A 80 3.55 -5.16 2.34
C LEU A 80 4.58 -6.28 2.10
N GLY A 81 4.79 -7.14 3.09
CA GLY A 81 5.79 -8.19 3.01
C GLY A 81 7.23 -7.67 2.99
N HIS A 82 7.47 -6.49 3.58
CA HIS A 82 8.82 -5.94 3.72
C HIS A 82 9.68 -6.84 4.63
N GLY A 83 10.80 -7.31 4.12
CA GLY A 83 11.80 -8.03 4.93
C GLY A 83 12.48 -7.14 5.97
N LYS A 84 12.48 -5.82 5.73
CA LYS A 84 13.02 -4.82 6.65
C LYS A 84 11.96 -3.77 6.97
N VAL A 85 11.71 -3.57 8.25
CA VAL A 85 10.78 -2.54 8.75
C VAL A 85 11.31 -1.13 8.51
N THR A 86 12.62 -0.95 8.31
CA THR A 86 13.29 0.33 8.11
C THR A 86 12.66 1.17 7.00
N THR A 87 12.40 0.57 5.83
CA THR A 87 11.78 1.27 4.69
C THR A 87 10.39 1.79 5.03
N THR A 88 9.60 1.01 5.77
CA THR A 88 8.26 1.40 6.22
C THR A 88 8.33 2.52 7.25
N ILE A 89 9.31 2.47 8.16
CA ILE A 89 9.55 3.52 9.16
C ILE A 89 9.91 4.84 8.48
N GLU A 90 10.78 4.82 7.47
CA GLU A 90 11.13 6.01 6.70
C GLU A 90 9.91 6.65 6.03
N THR A 91 9.07 5.84 5.38
CA THR A 91 7.81 6.32 4.79
C THR A 91 6.88 6.90 5.86
N TYR A 92 6.77 6.23 6.99
CA TYR A 92 5.97 6.69 8.13
C TYR A 92 6.48 8.02 8.67
N CYS A 93 7.80 8.15 8.89
CA CYS A 93 8.41 9.39 9.40
C CYS A 93 8.21 10.56 8.44
N HIS A 94 8.32 10.35 7.13
CA HIS A 94 8.08 11.38 6.13
C HIS A 94 6.66 11.96 6.19
N GLN A 95 5.67 11.13 6.47
CA GLN A 95 4.27 11.54 6.57
C GLN A 95 3.86 12.00 7.96
N SER A 96 4.65 11.66 8.98
CA SER A 96 4.33 11.98 10.37
C SER A 96 4.78 13.38 10.79
N MET A 97 5.40 14.18 9.91
CA MET A 97 5.71 15.59 10.24
C MET A 97 4.43 16.34 10.59
N ASP A 98 3.39 16.19 9.79
CA ASP A 98 2.07 16.74 10.12
C ASP A 98 1.46 16.12 11.38
N ALA A 99 1.75 14.84 11.63
CA ALA A 99 1.30 14.14 12.83
C ALA A 99 1.97 14.68 14.10
N GLN A 100 3.23 15.11 14.05
CA GLN A 100 3.93 15.72 15.18
C GLN A 100 3.26 17.03 15.61
N GLU A 101 2.87 17.87 14.66
CA GLU A 101 2.13 19.11 14.96
C GLU A 101 0.78 18.81 15.62
N LYS A 102 0.04 17.82 15.10
CA LYS A 102 -1.23 17.38 15.68
C LYS A 102 -1.07 16.84 17.10
N ILE A 103 -0.01 16.09 17.36
CA ILE A 103 0.31 15.58 18.70
C ILE A 103 0.62 16.75 19.64
N ALA A 104 1.44 17.70 19.22
CA ALA A 104 1.77 18.87 20.01
C ALA A 104 0.53 19.70 20.35
N ASP A 105 -0.34 19.96 19.38
CA ASP A 105 -1.59 20.67 19.57
C ASP A 105 -2.52 19.95 20.56
N ARG A 106 -2.62 18.64 20.45
CA ARG A 106 -3.45 17.84 21.33
C ARG A 106 -2.93 17.82 22.77
N LEU A 107 -1.63 17.71 22.95
CA LEU A 107 -0.98 17.81 24.25
C LEU A 107 -1.22 19.20 24.88
N GLY A 108 -1.11 20.26 24.10
CA GLY A 108 -1.45 21.60 24.55
C GLY A 108 -2.90 21.76 25.02
N LYS A 109 -3.84 21.12 24.33
CA LYS A 109 -5.26 21.09 24.74
C LYS A 109 -5.47 20.36 26.07
N VAL A 110 -4.78 19.25 26.27
CA VAL A 110 -4.83 18.48 27.53
C VAL A 110 -4.27 19.32 28.69
N GLU A 111 -3.16 20.03 28.50
CA GLU A 111 -2.58 20.92 29.52
C GLU A 111 -3.52 22.06 29.88
N ARG A 112 -4.27 22.61 28.93
CA ARG A 112 -5.28 23.66 29.16
C ARG A 112 -6.59 23.13 29.76
N GLY A 113 -6.73 21.82 29.91
CA GLY A 113 -7.95 21.19 30.40
C GLY A 113 -9.12 21.20 29.40
N GLU A 114 -8.86 21.46 28.13
CA GLU A 114 -9.86 21.49 27.06
C GLU A 114 -10.23 20.08 26.56
N GLU A 115 -9.34 19.12 26.78
CA GLU A 115 -9.51 17.73 26.34
C GLU A 115 -8.95 16.77 27.40
N SER A 116 -9.62 15.62 27.58
CA SER A 116 -9.15 14.56 28.47
C SER A 116 -7.92 13.88 27.87
N GLY A 117 -6.90 13.58 28.69
CA GLY A 117 -5.70 12.86 28.29
C GLY A 117 -5.88 11.35 28.10
N LEU A 118 -7.05 10.82 28.37
CA LEU A 118 -7.41 9.41 28.23
C LEU A 118 -8.51 9.19 27.22
#